data_6feee33c68b18ad41b135ff9dff71521
#
_entry.id   6feee33c68b18ad41b135ff9dff71521
#
_cell.length_a   1.000
_cell.length_b   1.000
_cell.length_c   1.000
_cell.angle_alpha   90.00
_cell.angle_beta   90.00
_cell.angle_gamma   90.00
#
_symmetry.space_group_name_H-M   'P 1'
#
loop_
_entity.id
_entity.type
_entity.pdbx_description
1 polymer ?
#
loop_
_entity_poly.entity_id
_entity_poly.type
_entity_poly.pdbx_seq_one_letter_code
_entity_poly.pdbx_strand_id
1 'polypeptide(L)'
;MTLQKILVYLGATTPRDHSYTNAVKELGERLARSGKTLVFGGSKEGTMTTLADAVLHNGGEAIGIFTKALPMDFLYPGLTQTIMTDDLVERKTEMFRQADAIIALPGSFGTWDELFDALERIKVDKMHHRPVKPVALLNLNGFYDGIANLLARSIQEGYTTKRYANLLYSASSVEDLFTWLASNDNPA
;
A
#
# COMPACT_ATOMS: atom_id res chain seq x y z
N MET A 1 0.04 -10.24 15.95
CA MET A 1 -0.79 -9.07 15.60
C MET A 1 -1.65 -9.49 14.42
N THR A 2 -2.96 -9.39 14.53
CA THR A 2 -3.87 -9.74 13.42
C THR A 2 -3.86 -8.63 12.38
N LEU A 3 -3.57 -8.97 11.14
CA LEU A 3 -3.57 -8.03 10.02
C LEU A 3 -4.98 -7.89 9.44
N GLN A 4 -5.75 -6.92 9.91
CA GLN A 4 -7.12 -6.70 9.45
C GLN A 4 -7.24 -5.59 8.40
N LYS A 5 -6.55 -4.48 8.60
CA LYS A 5 -6.59 -3.31 7.72
C LYS A 5 -5.34 -3.23 6.85
N ILE A 6 -5.50 -3.43 5.56
CA ILE A 6 -4.40 -3.43 4.59
C ILE A 6 -4.40 -2.10 3.84
N LEU A 7 -3.37 -1.30 4.08
CA LEU A 7 -3.15 -0.06 3.33
C LEU A 7 -2.52 -0.38 1.98
N VAL A 8 -3.13 0.13 0.92
CA VAL A 8 -2.62 -0.05 -0.44
C VAL A 8 -2.31 1.31 -1.07
N TYR A 9 -1.02 1.53 -1.36
CA TYR A 9 -0.54 2.64 -2.18
C TYR A 9 -0.53 2.23 -3.64
N LEU A 10 -1.09 3.04 -4.52
CA LEU A 10 -1.16 2.73 -5.96
C LEU A 10 -1.37 3.98 -6.79
N GLY A 11 -1.16 3.85 -8.11
CA GLY A 11 -1.26 4.96 -9.04
C GLY A 11 -2.70 5.44 -9.28
N ALA A 12 -2.84 6.76 -9.47
CA ALA A 12 -4.10 7.40 -9.86
C ALA A 12 -4.34 7.39 -11.40
N THR A 13 -3.51 6.67 -12.16
CA THR A 13 -3.60 6.58 -13.63
C THR A 13 -3.77 5.14 -14.05
N THR A 14 -4.56 4.88 -15.08
CA THR A 14 -4.67 3.55 -15.67
C THR A 14 -3.41 3.26 -16.50
N PRO A 15 -2.67 2.18 -16.20
CA PRO A 15 -1.46 1.83 -16.94
C PRO A 15 -1.79 1.31 -18.34
N ARG A 16 -0.80 1.37 -19.26
CA ARG A 16 -0.96 0.85 -20.62
C ARG A 16 -0.99 -0.68 -20.68
N ASP A 17 -0.20 -1.32 -19.81
CA ASP A 17 -0.17 -2.77 -19.71
C ASP A 17 -1.28 -3.25 -18.76
N HIS A 18 -2.21 -4.01 -19.31
CA HIS A 18 -3.36 -4.53 -18.56
C HIS A 18 -2.98 -5.53 -17.47
N SER A 19 -1.77 -6.10 -17.49
CA SER A 19 -1.30 -6.99 -16.42
C SER A 19 -1.33 -6.31 -15.06
N TYR A 20 -1.00 -5.01 -15.00
CA TYR A 20 -1.07 -4.22 -13.76
C TYR A 20 -2.51 -4.03 -13.27
N THR A 21 -3.43 -3.70 -14.16
CA THR A 21 -4.85 -3.54 -13.82
C THR A 21 -5.47 -4.86 -13.35
N ASN A 22 -5.11 -5.97 -14.00
CA ASN A 22 -5.55 -7.31 -13.60
C ASN A 22 -5.03 -7.69 -12.21
N ALA A 23 -3.76 -7.39 -11.89
CA ALA A 23 -3.20 -7.62 -10.57
C ALA A 23 -3.87 -6.77 -9.48
N VAL A 24 -4.22 -5.50 -9.78
CA VAL A 24 -4.98 -4.63 -8.89
C VAL A 24 -6.36 -5.22 -8.59
N LYS A 25 -7.07 -5.68 -9.63
CA LYS A 25 -8.39 -6.32 -9.48
C LYS A 25 -8.28 -7.60 -8.65
N GLU A 26 -7.33 -8.49 -8.97
CA GLU A 26 -7.10 -9.72 -8.22
C GLU A 26 -6.80 -9.44 -6.74
N LEU A 27 -5.96 -8.43 -6.44
CA LEU A 27 -5.67 -8.03 -5.06
C LEU A 27 -6.97 -7.63 -4.32
N GLY A 28 -7.80 -6.78 -4.94
CA GLY A 28 -9.06 -6.33 -4.33
C GLY A 28 -10.03 -7.48 -4.04
N GLU A 29 -10.22 -8.38 -5.02
CA GLU A 29 -11.07 -9.57 -4.85
C GLU A 29 -10.58 -10.47 -3.71
N ARG A 30 -9.27 -10.68 -3.61
CA ARG A 30 -8.67 -11.52 -2.56
C ARG A 30 -8.75 -10.87 -1.18
N LEU A 31 -8.54 -9.54 -1.08
CA LEU A 31 -8.73 -8.81 0.19
C LEU A 31 -10.16 -9.00 0.71
N ALA A 32 -11.17 -8.79 -0.14
CA ALA A 32 -12.57 -8.98 0.22
C ALA A 32 -12.85 -10.42 0.69
N ARG A 33 -12.45 -11.43 -0.10
CA ARG A 33 -12.66 -12.85 0.23
C ARG A 33 -11.94 -13.30 1.50
N SER A 34 -10.83 -12.66 1.86
CA SER A 34 -10.11 -12.94 3.11
C SER A 34 -10.62 -12.13 4.31
N GLY A 35 -11.71 -11.38 4.16
CA GLY A 35 -12.30 -10.55 5.21
C GLY A 35 -11.43 -9.39 5.67
N LYS A 36 -10.46 -8.97 4.84
CA LYS A 36 -9.59 -7.85 5.15
C LYS A 36 -10.18 -6.54 4.63
N THR A 37 -10.04 -5.48 5.41
CA THR A 37 -10.49 -4.14 5.05
C THR A 37 -9.41 -3.42 4.25
N LEU A 38 -9.78 -2.91 3.06
CA LEU A 38 -8.92 -2.03 2.28
C LEU A 38 -8.83 -0.65 2.94
N VAL A 39 -7.61 -0.13 3.09
CA VAL A 39 -7.34 1.29 3.34
C VAL A 39 -6.59 1.86 2.14
N PHE A 40 -7.00 3.00 1.59
CA PHE A 40 -6.34 3.59 0.43
C PHE A 40 -6.61 5.10 0.31
N GLY A 41 -6.12 5.72 -0.74
CA GLY A 41 -6.24 7.16 -0.98
C GLY A 41 -7.64 7.70 -1.27
N GLY A 42 -8.65 6.83 -1.39
CA GLY A 42 -10.06 7.23 -1.52
C GLY A 42 -10.45 7.87 -2.85
N SER A 43 -9.58 7.87 -3.87
CA SER A 43 -9.87 8.48 -5.17
C SER A 43 -10.58 7.51 -6.12
N LYS A 44 -11.42 8.05 -7.01
CA LYS A 44 -12.03 7.34 -8.14
C LYS A 44 -11.16 7.36 -9.41
N GLU A 45 -9.90 7.75 -9.31
CA GLU A 45 -9.02 7.87 -10.45
C GLU A 45 -8.21 6.59 -10.71
N GLY A 46 -8.08 6.22 -11.99
CA GLY A 46 -7.19 5.16 -12.47
C GLY A 46 -7.36 3.81 -11.76
N THR A 47 -6.24 3.25 -11.30
CA THR A 47 -6.25 1.93 -10.65
C THR A 47 -6.89 1.95 -9.25
N MET A 48 -7.07 3.10 -8.62
CA MET A 48 -7.79 3.21 -7.33
C MET A 48 -9.27 2.82 -7.49
N THR A 49 -9.92 3.23 -8.60
CA THR A 49 -11.27 2.77 -8.93
C THR A 49 -11.32 1.25 -9.08
N THR A 50 -10.41 0.69 -9.87
CA THR A 50 -10.35 -0.78 -10.08
C THR A 50 -10.22 -1.53 -8.75
N LEU A 51 -9.40 -1.04 -7.83
CA LEU A 51 -9.20 -1.66 -6.52
C LEU A 51 -10.45 -1.56 -5.65
N ALA A 52 -11.02 -0.37 -5.54
CA ALA A 52 -12.22 -0.14 -4.73
C ALA A 52 -13.43 -0.95 -5.24
N ASP A 53 -13.66 -0.96 -6.57
CA ASP A 53 -14.68 -1.76 -7.22
C ASP A 53 -14.49 -3.25 -6.92
N ALA A 54 -13.27 -3.76 -7.05
CA ALA A 54 -12.97 -5.17 -6.82
C ALA A 54 -13.23 -5.59 -5.36
N VAL A 55 -12.92 -4.71 -4.39
CA VAL A 55 -13.22 -4.97 -2.97
C VAL A 55 -14.73 -4.92 -2.70
N LEU A 56 -15.38 -3.82 -3.07
CA LEU A 56 -16.79 -3.57 -2.72
C LEU A 56 -17.76 -4.52 -3.44
N HIS A 57 -17.55 -4.82 -4.74
CA HIS A 57 -18.39 -5.77 -5.48
C HIS A 57 -18.24 -7.22 -4.99
N ASN A 58 -17.16 -7.55 -4.27
CA ASN A 58 -17.00 -8.85 -3.61
C ASN A 58 -17.41 -8.82 -2.12
N GLY A 59 -18.16 -7.81 -1.68
CA GLY A 59 -18.70 -7.70 -0.32
C GLY A 59 -17.67 -7.33 0.76
N GLY A 60 -16.50 -6.84 0.36
CA GLY A 60 -15.48 -6.34 1.27
C GLY A 60 -15.72 -4.90 1.71
N GLU A 61 -14.86 -4.42 2.59
CA GLU A 61 -14.89 -3.05 3.12
C GLU A 61 -13.74 -2.21 2.57
N ALA A 62 -14.01 -0.93 2.27
CA ALA A 62 -13.02 0.02 1.78
C ALA A 62 -13.10 1.35 2.54
N ILE A 63 -11.99 1.73 3.18
CA ILE A 63 -11.79 3.00 3.89
C ILE A 63 -10.93 3.91 3.01
N GLY A 64 -11.48 5.03 2.56
CA GLY A 64 -10.75 6.06 1.83
C GLY A 64 -10.24 7.16 2.74
N ILE A 65 -8.96 7.45 2.68
CA ILE A 65 -8.36 8.62 3.35
C ILE A 65 -8.17 9.70 2.31
N PHE A 66 -9.09 10.66 2.28
CA PHE A 66 -9.11 11.72 1.28
C PHE A 66 -8.71 13.07 1.88
N THR A 67 -8.23 14.00 1.05
CA THR A 67 -7.80 15.32 1.53
C THR A 67 -8.50 16.46 0.80
N LYS A 68 -8.79 17.55 1.54
CA LYS A 68 -9.33 18.80 0.99
C LYS A 68 -8.37 19.49 0.00
N ALA A 69 -7.09 19.11 -0.02
CA ALA A 69 -6.11 19.60 -0.98
C ALA A 69 -6.35 19.08 -2.42
N LEU A 70 -7.22 18.07 -2.59
CA LEU A 70 -7.63 17.53 -3.90
C LEU A 70 -9.05 17.92 -4.24
N PRO A 71 -9.41 18.02 -5.54
CA PRO A 71 -10.79 18.25 -5.96
C PRO A 71 -11.74 17.18 -5.40
N MET A 72 -12.85 17.62 -4.80
CA MET A 72 -13.82 16.70 -4.15
C MET A 72 -14.51 15.76 -5.13
N ASP A 73 -14.59 16.13 -6.39
CA ASP A 73 -15.11 15.26 -7.46
C ASP A 73 -14.20 14.07 -7.79
N PHE A 74 -12.96 14.03 -7.26
CA PHE A 74 -12.09 12.86 -7.31
C PHE A 74 -12.39 11.83 -6.22
N LEU A 75 -13.18 12.17 -5.20
CA LEU A 75 -13.55 11.21 -4.17
C LEU A 75 -14.37 10.05 -4.75
N TYR A 76 -13.98 8.82 -4.41
CA TYR A 76 -14.72 7.62 -4.83
C TYR A 76 -16.08 7.57 -4.11
N PRO A 77 -17.20 7.43 -4.85
CA PRO A 77 -18.53 7.31 -4.24
C PRO A 77 -18.76 5.90 -3.65
N GLY A 78 -19.45 5.81 -2.53
CA GLY A 78 -19.88 4.52 -1.99
C GLY A 78 -18.83 3.75 -1.19
N LEU A 79 -17.77 4.42 -0.70
CA LEU A 79 -16.85 3.83 0.26
C LEU A 79 -17.57 3.42 1.56
N THR A 80 -17.13 2.36 2.19
CA THR A 80 -17.64 1.94 3.52
C THR A 80 -17.41 3.05 4.56
N GLN A 81 -16.25 3.72 4.47
CA GLN A 81 -15.92 4.87 5.30
C GLN A 81 -15.03 5.85 4.52
N THR A 82 -15.26 7.14 4.72
CA THR A 82 -14.37 8.21 4.25
C THR A 82 -13.83 9.00 5.43
N ILE A 83 -12.51 9.16 5.50
CA ILE A 83 -11.84 10.02 6.47
C ILE A 83 -11.25 11.21 5.71
N MET A 84 -11.70 12.41 6.08
CA MET A 84 -11.25 13.66 5.46
C MET A 84 -10.09 14.24 6.25
N THR A 85 -9.07 14.70 5.54
CA THR A 85 -7.89 15.38 6.10
C THR A 85 -7.71 16.76 5.47
N ASP A 86 -7.00 17.65 6.14
CA ASP A 86 -6.84 19.02 5.66
C ASP A 86 -5.76 19.13 4.58
N ASP A 87 -4.68 18.35 4.70
CA ASP A 87 -3.56 18.38 3.77
C ASP A 87 -2.99 16.98 3.47
N LEU A 88 -1.96 16.92 2.60
CA LEU A 88 -1.29 15.66 2.21
C LEU A 88 -0.45 15.06 3.34
N VAL A 89 0.05 15.86 4.28
CA VAL A 89 0.86 15.37 5.41
C VAL A 89 -0.03 14.66 6.43
N GLU A 90 -1.16 15.28 6.77
CA GLU A 90 -2.17 14.67 7.63
C GLU A 90 -2.72 13.39 7.00
N ARG A 91 -3.00 13.42 5.68
CA ARG A 91 -3.47 12.26 4.92
C ARG A 91 -2.51 11.07 5.05
N LYS A 92 -1.21 11.25 4.78
CA LYS A 92 -0.21 10.17 4.93
C LYS A 92 -0.13 9.67 6.37
N THR A 93 -0.22 10.57 7.34
CA THR A 93 -0.21 10.20 8.75
C THR A 93 -1.42 9.35 9.13
N GLU A 94 -2.61 9.73 8.65
CA GLU A 94 -3.84 8.98 8.91
C GLU A 94 -3.84 7.63 8.19
N MET A 95 -3.40 7.57 6.92
CA MET A 95 -3.23 6.32 6.18
C MET A 95 -2.33 5.35 6.95
N PHE A 96 -1.17 5.82 7.39
CA PHE A 96 -0.25 5.01 8.18
C PHE A 96 -0.87 4.56 9.52
N ARG A 97 -1.61 5.45 10.20
CA ARG A 97 -2.27 5.13 11.48
C ARG A 97 -3.31 4.02 11.36
N GLN A 98 -4.10 4.02 10.28
CA GLN A 98 -5.16 3.05 10.03
C GLN A 98 -4.65 1.66 9.64
N ALA A 99 -3.42 1.55 9.15
CA ALA A 99 -2.90 0.31 8.59
C ALA A 99 -2.39 -0.68 9.65
N ASP A 100 -2.62 -1.97 9.43
CA ASP A 100 -1.90 -3.07 10.10
C ASP A 100 -0.74 -3.57 9.25
N ALA A 101 -0.90 -3.57 7.91
CA ALA A 101 0.14 -3.86 6.93
C ALA A 101 0.02 -2.92 5.73
N ILE A 102 1.09 -2.77 4.97
CA ILE A 102 1.20 -1.84 3.84
C ILE A 102 1.63 -2.59 2.59
N ILE A 103 0.94 -2.35 1.48
CA ILE A 103 1.27 -2.87 0.15
C ILE A 103 1.41 -1.67 -0.80
N ALA A 104 2.53 -1.61 -1.53
CA ALA A 104 2.70 -0.67 -2.63
C ALA A 104 2.58 -1.40 -3.97
N LEU A 105 1.60 -1.01 -4.78
CA LEU A 105 1.45 -1.44 -6.16
C LEU A 105 2.18 -0.48 -7.10
N PRO A 106 2.42 -0.85 -8.36
CA PRO A 106 2.97 0.06 -9.35
C PRO A 106 2.24 1.40 -9.40
N GLY A 107 2.99 2.49 -9.40
CA GLY A 107 2.47 3.85 -9.35
C GLY A 107 3.53 4.89 -9.69
N SER A 108 3.29 6.14 -9.33
CA SER A 108 4.19 7.26 -9.62
C SER A 108 4.55 8.06 -8.35
N PHE A 109 4.85 9.33 -8.49
CA PHE A 109 5.36 10.19 -7.41
C PHE A 109 4.57 10.09 -6.10
N GLY A 110 3.23 10.10 -6.13
CA GLY A 110 2.41 9.97 -4.91
C GLY A 110 2.62 8.62 -4.23
N THR A 111 2.63 7.54 -5.01
CA THR A 111 2.87 6.17 -4.50
C THR A 111 4.28 6.04 -3.91
N TRP A 112 5.29 6.62 -4.54
CA TRP A 112 6.66 6.57 -4.05
C TRP A 112 6.85 7.43 -2.79
N ASP A 113 6.28 8.65 -2.75
CA ASP A 113 6.29 9.51 -1.57
C ASP A 113 5.63 8.80 -0.37
N GLU A 114 4.46 8.21 -0.56
CA GLU A 114 3.75 7.45 0.47
C GLU A 114 4.56 6.23 0.94
N LEU A 115 5.16 5.47 0.03
CA LEU A 115 6.00 4.31 0.35
C LEU A 115 7.24 4.69 1.16
N PHE A 116 7.98 5.72 0.71
CA PHE A 116 9.21 6.14 1.41
C PHE A 116 8.92 6.80 2.76
N ASP A 117 7.83 7.58 2.88
CA ASP A 117 7.36 8.10 4.17
C ASP A 117 7.05 6.96 5.15
N ALA A 118 6.34 5.92 4.69
CA ALA A 118 6.02 4.76 5.51
C ALA A 118 7.30 3.99 5.94
N LEU A 119 8.23 3.77 5.01
CA LEU A 119 9.50 3.08 5.31
C LEU A 119 10.35 3.85 6.32
N GLU A 120 10.40 5.18 6.24
CA GLU A 120 11.15 5.98 7.21
C GLU A 120 10.49 5.92 8.59
N ARG A 121 9.16 6.00 8.70
CA ARG A 121 8.41 5.84 9.96
C ARG A 121 8.70 4.47 10.59
N ILE A 122 8.63 3.39 9.81
CA ILE A 122 8.89 2.02 10.24
C ILE A 122 10.35 1.83 10.68
N LYS A 123 11.30 2.43 9.96
CA LYS A 123 12.71 2.44 10.35
C LYS A 123 12.91 3.10 11.71
N VAL A 124 12.26 4.26 11.94
CA VAL A 124 12.28 4.96 13.24
C VAL A 124 11.65 4.11 14.34
N ASP A 125 10.51 3.46 14.08
CA ASP A 125 9.88 2.54 15.04
C ASP A 125 10.83 1.39 15.40
N LYS A 126 11.50 0.79 14.39
CA LYS A 126 12.48 -0.28 14.61
C LYS A 126 13.70 0.18 15.41
N MET A 127 14.16 1.42 15.22
CA MET A 127 15.25 2.01 15.99
C MET A 127 14.87 2.15 17.48
N HIS A 128 13.62 2.47 17.77
CA HIS A 128 13.08 2.62 19.11
C HIS A 128 12.47 1.33 19.69
N HIS A 129 12.71 0.17 19.05
CA HIS A 129 12.17 -1.14 19.47
C HIS A 129 10.63 -1.15 19.62
N ARG A 130 9.94 -0.30 18.85
CA ARG A 130 8.48 -0.32 18.75
C ARG A 130 8.00 -1.39 17.74
N PRO A 131 6.75 -1.87 17.85
CA PRO A 131 6.16 -2.73 16.84
C PRO A 131 6.22 -2.09 15.46
N VAL A 132 6.67 -2.85 14.47
CA VAL A 132 6.77 -2.39 13.08
C VAL A 132 5.67 -3.01 12.24
N LYS A 133 5.09 -2.21 11.36
CA LYS A 133 4.11 -2.69 10.38
C LYS A 133 4.84 -3.38 9.23
N PRO A 134 4.40 -4.57 8.80
CA PRO A 134 4.97 -5.21 7.62
C PRO A 134 4.66 -4.40 6.36
N VAL A 135 5.66 -4.29 5.46
CA VAL A 135 5.56 -3.56 4.19
C VAL A 135 6.02 -4.45 3.04
N ALA A 136 5.21 -4.50 2.00
CA ALA A 136 5.57 -5.15 0.73
C ALA A 136 5.35 -4.23 -0.45
N LEU A 137 6.08 -4.48 -1.55
CA LEU A 137 5.75 -3.97 -2.86
C LEU A 137 5.43 -5.11 -3.82
N LEU A 138 4.56 -4.86 -4.79
CA LEU A 138 4.32 -5.76 -5.90
C LEU A 138 5.27 -5.41 -7.04
N ASN A 139 6.34 -6.19 -7.19
CA ASN A 139 7.34 -6.03 -8.25
C ASN A 139 6.91 -6.79 -9.54
N LEU A 140 5.69 -6.53 -9.99
CA LEU A 140 5.18 -7.12 -11.22
C LEU A 140 5.99 -6.61 -12.42
N ASN A 141 6.44 -7.53 -13.28
CA ASN A 141 7.26 -7.23 -14.47
C ASN A 141 8.53 -6.42 -14.18
N GLY A 142 9.09 -6.53 -12.98
CA GLY A 142 10.31 -5.78 -12.60
C GLY A 142 10.10 -4.27 -12.39
N PHE A 143 8.85 -3.81 -12.21
CA PHE A 143 8.53 -2.39 -12.07
C PHE A 143 9.37 -1.68 -10.98
N TYR A 144 9.66 -2.38 -9.89
CA TYR A 144 10.40 -1.86 -8.74
C TYR A 144 11.87 -2.30 -8.68
N ASP A 145 12.43 -2.91 -9.74
CA ASP A 145 13.84 -3.29 -9.79
C ASP A 145 14.79 -2.10 -9.53
N GLY A 146 14.37 -0.90 -9.97
CA GLY A 146 15.10 0.33 -9.68
C GLY A 146 15.23 0.66 -8.19
N ILE A 147 14.19 0.37 -7.40
CA ILE A 147 14.23 0.55 -5.93
C ILE A 147 15.16 -0.49 -5.29
N ALA A 148 15.09 -1.75 -5.71
CA ALA A 148 15.97 -2.80 -5.22
C ALA A 148 17.45 -2.45 -5.51
N ASN A 149 17.76 -1.97 -6.71
CA ASN A 149 19.09 -1.53 -7.11
C ASN A 149 19.57 -0.32 -6.29
N LEU A 150 18.69 0.67 -6.05
CA LEU A 150 18.98 1.83 -5.21
C LEU A 150 19.30 1.42 -3.77
N LEU A 151 18.51 0.52 -3.18
CA LEU A 151 18.75 0.00 -1.83
C LEU A 151 20.08 -0.78 -1.76
N ALA A 152 20.37 -1.63 -2.75
CA ALA A 152 21.64 -2.36 -2.82
C ALA A 152 22.85 -1.40 -2.88
N ARG A 153 22.75 -0.35 -3.71
CA ARG A 153 23.78 0.68 -3.80
C ARG A 153 23.96 1.45 -2.49
N SER A 154 22.84 1.81 -1.85
CA SER A 154 22.86 2.51 -0.55
C SER A 154 23.52 1.68 0.56
N ILE A 155 23.36 0.35 0.54
CA ILE A 155 24.03 -0.57 1.45
C ILE A 155 25.55 -0.59 1.14
N GLN A 156 25.89 -0.73 -0.13
CA GLN A 156 27.29 -0.77 -0.58
C GLN A 156 28.07 0.48 -0.18
N GLU A 157 27.45 1.66 -0.31
CA GLU A 157 28.06 2.95 0.05
C GLU A 157 27.94 3.29 1.54
N GLY A 158 27.29 2.45 2.35
CA GLY A 158 27.19 2.64 3.80
C GLY A 158 26.11 3.62 4.27
N TYR A 159 25.21 4.08 3.38
CA TYR A 159 24.07 4.96 3.76
C TYR A 159 22.98 4.23 4.53
N THR A 160 22.87 2.91 4.36
CA THR A 160 21.92 2.08 5.10
C THR A 160 22.52 0.69 5.36
N THR A 161 21.81 -0.16 6.08
CA THR A 161 22.22 -1.53 6.40
C THR A 161 21.20 -2.54 5.90
N LYS A 162 21.61 -3.80 5.70
CA LYS A 162 20.69 -4.91 5.36
C LYS A 162 19.52 -5.01 6.33
N ARG A 163 19.73 -4.68 7.62
CA ARG A 163 18.68 -4.69 8.65
C ARG A 163 17.48 -3.80 8.28
N TYR A 164 17.74 -2.63 7.67
CA TYR A 164 16.70 -1.69 7.28
C TYR A 164 16.19 -1.94 5.86
N ALA A 165 17.04 -2.36 4.94
CA ALA A 165 16.60 -2.75 3.60
C ALA A 165 15.61 -3.92 3.63
N ASN A 166 15.80 -4.86 4.55
CA ASN A 166 14.91 -6.02 4.74
C ASN A 166 13.55 -5.66 5.40
N LEU A 167 13.27 -4.39 5.66
CA LEU A 167 11.91 -3.96 6.06
C LEU A 167 10.91 -3.99 4.90
N LEU A 168 11.41 -3.94 3.66
CA LEU A 168 10.60 -3.96 2.46
C LEU A 168 10.66 -5.35 1.81
N TYR A 169 9.53 -6.03 1.78
CA TYR A 169 9.37 -7.28 1.03
C TYR A 169 9.07 -6.96 -0.44
N SER A 170 9.63 -7.73 -1.36
CA SER A 170 9.38 -7.60 -2.80
C SER A 170 8.65 -8.85 -3.28
N ALA A 171 7.34 -8.74 -3.52
CA ALA A 171 6.52 -9.81 -4.04
C ALA A 171 6.50 -9.80 -5.56
N SER A 172 6.59 -10.97 -6.17
CA SER A 172 6.58 -11.14 -7.64
C SER A 172 5.18 -11.26 -8.23
N SER A 173 4.17 -11.55 -7.40
CA SER A 173 2.77 -11.75 -7.79
C SER A 173 1.82 -11.43 -6.65
N VAL A 174 0.52 -11.36 -6.97
CA VAL A 174 -0.53 -11.19 -5.93
C VAL A 174 -0.59 -12.43 -5.03
N GLU A 175 -0.36 -13.64 -5.56
CA GLU A 175 -0.25 -14.88 -4.78
C GLU A 175 0.87 -14.78 -3.74
N ASP A 176 2.04 -14.32 -4.16
CA ASP A 176 3.20 -14.12 -3.30
C ASP A 176 2.92 -13.08 -2.20
N LEU A 177 2.21 -11.98 -2.52
CA LEU A 177 1.73 -11.00 -1.52
C LEU A 177 0.85 -11.66 -0.44
N PHE A 178 -0.08 -12.53 -0.82
CA PHE A 178 -0.95 -13.20 0.14
C PHE A 178 -0.21 -14.24 0.99
N THR A 179 0.77 -14.93 0.43
CA THR A 179 1.68 -15.81 1.19
C THR A 179 2.46 -15.00 2.22
N TRP A 180 2.99 -13.85 1.82
CA TRP A 180 3.67 -12.93 2.72
C TRP A 180 2.72 -12.35 3.80
N LEU A 181 1.51 -11.92 3.44
CA LEU A 181 0.51 -11.46 4.42
C LEU A 181 0.22 -12.54 5.46
N ALA A 182 -0.01 -13.77 5.02
CA ALA A 182 -0.29 -14.90 5.92
C ALA A 182 0.89 -15.18 6.87
N SER A 183 2.13 -15.05 6.41
CA SER A 183 3.33 -15.24 7.24
C SER A 183 3.52 -14.16 8.31
N ASN A 184 2.94 -12.98 8.11
CA ASN A 184 2.98 -11.85 9.04
C ASN A 184 1.71 -11.73 9.89
N ASP A 185 0.64 -12.46 9.53
CA ASP A 185 -0.62 -12.50 10.27
C ASP A 185 -0.49 -13.49 11.43
N ASN A 186 -0.13 -13.00 12.60
CA ASN A 186 0.07 -13.82 13.79
C ASN A 186 -1.04 -13.47 14.80
N PRO A 187 -2.19 -14.16 14.75
CA PRO A 187 -3.24 -14.00 15.77
C PRO A 187 -2.65 -14.41 17.13
N ALA A 188 -2.80 -13.53 18.10
CA ALA A 188 -2.36 -13.77 19.49
C ALA A 188 -3.15 -14.89 20.14
#